data_7dedb5d22585f9080ab167f33a5be107
#
_entry.id   7dedb5d22585f9080ab167f33a5be107
#
_cell.length_a   1.000
_cell.length_b   1.000
_cell.length_c   1.000
_cell.angle_alpha   90.00
_cell.angle_beta   90.00
_cell.angle_gamma   90.00
#
_symmetry.space_group_name_H-M   'P 1'
#
loop_
_entity.id
_entity.type
_entity.pdbx_description
1 polymer ?
#
loop_
_entity_poly.entity_id
_entity_poly.type
_entity_poly.pdbx_seq_one_letter_code
_entity_poly.pdbx_strand_id
1 'polypeptide(L)'
;TISAIVTGGIQLQLIPPPKRTCSVSAIEPKGVVYTKKWVVELLLDLSGYCSDKNLVDTLAIEPAAGDGAFLGPMIERLVESCGNLGRSLSECEHSLIAYELDETSAARARAVAQTILMNRGAKHTLAKQLAEAWVVNRDYLLAPNSTRADFIIGNPPYIRLEEIPEETATVYRNAYPTMRGRADLYVAFFEAALRQLKHYGVCAFICADRWMRNQYGTELRRLISSAYSVEMLLSMHHANAFDEEVDAYPA
;
A
#
# COMPACT_ATOMS: atom_id res chain seq x y z
N THR A 1 11.87 12.87 8.77
CA THR A 1 10.96 13.66 7.94
C THR A 1 10.10 12.75 7.10
N ILE A 2 8.81 12.99 7.06
CA ILE A 2 7.80 12.16 6.41
C ILE A 2 7.09 13.02 5.36
N SER A 3 6.77 12.41 4.23
CA SER A 3 6.05 13.06 3.14
C SER A 3 4.95 12.16 2.61
N ALA A 4 3.81 12.73 2.27
CA ALA A 4 2.79 12.08 1.48
C ALA A 4 3.04 12.39 -0.01
N ILE A 5 3.03 11.38 -0.85
CA ILE A 5 3.32 11.49 -2.28
C ILE A 5 2.17 10.85 -3.03
N VAL A 6 1.62 11.58 -3.98
CA VAL A 6 0.62 11.10 -4.93
C VAL A 6 1.24 11.15 -6.33
N THR A 7 1.27 10.02 -7.01
CA THR A 7 1.84 9.90 -8.36
C THR A 7 0.82 9.29 -9.31
N GLY A 8 0.68 9.87 -10.50
CA GLY A 8 -0.12 9.31 -11.58
C GLY A 8 0.76 8.65 -12.65
N GLY A 9 0.31 7.59 -13.30
CA GLY A 9 1.11 6.80 -14.23
C GLY A 9 0.87 7.08 -15.70
N ILE A 10 1.95 7.37 -16.45
CA ILE A 10 2.04 7.19 -17.90
C ILE A 10 2.88 5.94 -18.11
N GLN A 11 2.30 4.87 -18.66
CA GLN A 11 2.98 3.59 -18.74
C GLN A 11 3.94 3.53 -19.95
N LEU A 12 5.24 3.38 -19.68
CA LEU A 12 6.21 2.87 -20.64
C LEU A 12 6.39 1.36 -20.42
N GLN A 13 6.63 0.63 -21.53
CA GLN A 13 6.68 -0.82 -21.61
C GLN A 13 7.46 -1.51 -20.48
N LEU A 14 6.82 -2.50 -19.83
CA LEU A 14 7.32 -3.20 -18.67
C LEU A 14 8.14 -4.44 -19.04
N ILE A 15 9.25 -4.62 -18.34
CA ILE A 15 9.98 -5.89 -18.26
C ILE A 15 9.22 -6.79 -17.27
N PRO A 16 8.88 -8.04 -17.64
CA PRO A 16 8.18 -8.93 -16.73
C PRO A 16 9.05 -9.32 -15.52
N PRO A 17 8.46 -9.46 -14.33
CA PRO A 17 9.19 -9.88 -13.14
C PRO A 17 9.66 -11.35 -13.27
N PRO A 18 10.77 -11.71 -12.61
CA PRO A 18 11.24 -13.08 -12.57
C PRO A 18 10.26 -13.98 -11.81
N LYS A 19 9.91 -15.13 -12.38
CA LYS A 19 9.13 -16.18 -11.71
C LYS A 19 10.00 -16.79 -10.61
N ARG A 20 9.62 -16.65 -9.34
CA ARG A 20 10.24 -17.38 -8.23
C ARG A 20 9.24 -17.77 -7.17
N THR A 21 9.28 -19.04 -6.82
CA THR A 21 8.73 -19.58 -5.57
C THR A 21 9.91 -19.69 -4.60
N CYS A 22 9.95 -18.84 -3.58
CA CYS A 22 10.87 -18.97 -2.45
C CYS A 22 10.06 -18.87 -1.17
N SER A 23 10.26 -19.81 -0.25
CA SER A 23 9.78 -19.69 1.11
C SER A 23 10.69 -18.72 1.85
N VAL A 24 10.18 -17.57 2.24
CA VAL A 24 10.89 -16.57 3.03
C VAL A 24 10.63 -16.85 4.51
N SER A 25 11.68 -16.90 5.33
CA SER A 25 11.56 -16.96 6.78
C SER A 25 10.85 -15.72 7.31
N ALA A 26 9.97 -15.91 8.29
CA ALA A 26 9.18 -14.83 8.88
C ALA A 26 10.08 -13.69 9.40
N ILE A 27 9.80 -12.48 8.93
CA ILE A 27 10.38 -11.24 9.47
C ILE A 27 9.57 -10.91 10.72
N GLU A 28 10.23 -10.74 11.88
CA GLU A 28 9.54 -10.20 13.06
C GLU A 28 8.99 -8.80 12.75
N PRO A 29 7.79 -8.45 13.23
CA PRO A 29 7.15 -7.17 12.93
C PRO A 29 7.88 -6.02 13.65
N LYS A 30 8.98 -5.53 13.05
CA LYS A 30 9.66 -4.31 13.44
C LYS A 30 9.25 -3.20 12.49
N GLY A 31 8.90 -2.02 13.02
CA GLY A 31 8.61 -0.83 12.19
C GLY A 31 7.14 -0.64 11.83
N VAL A 32 6.21 -1.25 12.55
CA VAL A 32 4.78 -0.92 12.45
C VAL A 32 4.56 0.47 13.05
N VAL A 33 4.11 1.41 12.24
CA VAL A 33 3.79 2.78 12.66
C VAL A 33 2.33 3.04 12.39
N TYR A 34 1.55 3.27 13.44
CA TYR A 34 0.12 3.54 13.33
C TYR A 34 -0.13 4.96 12.80
N THR A 35 -0.70 5.03 11.62
CA THR A 35 -1.07 6.30 10.98
C THR A 35 -2.38 6.81 11.56
N LYS A 36 -2.42 8.07 12.00
CA LYS A 36 -3.65 8.69 12.51
C LYS A 36 -4.74 8.75 11.46
N LYS A 37 -5.99 8.56 11.89
CA LYS A 37 -7.16 8.51 11.00
C LYS A 37 -7.23 9.72 10.07
N TRP A 38 -6.99 10.94 10.55
CA TRP A 38 -7.07 12.15 9.71
C TRP A 38 -6.05 12.16 8.57
N VAL A 39 -4.88 11.54 8.78
CA VAL A 39 -3.84 11.40 7.72
C VAL A 39 -4.28 10.41 6.65
N VAL A 40 -4.89 9.29 7.10
CA VAL A 40 -5.45 8.30 6.19
C VAL A 40 -6.54 8.93 5.32
N GLU A 41 -7.50 9.62 5.96
CA GLU A 41 -8.58 10.30 5.23
C GLU A 41 -8.05 11.34 4.24
N LEU A 42 -7.08 12.16 4.66
CA LEU A 42 -6.42 13.11 3.78
C LEU A 42 -5.78 12.42 2.57
N LEU A 43 -5.08 11.32 2.77
CA LEU A 43 -4.41 10.60 1.69
C LEU A 43 -5.41 9.96 0.71
N LEU A 44 -6.51 9.43 1.23
CA LEU A 44 -7.60 8.91 0.40
C LEU A 44 -8.26 10.02 -0.43
N ASP A 45 -8.49 11.21 0.17
CA ASP A 45 -9.05 12.36 -0.56
C ASP A 45 -8.10 12.83 -1.67
N LEU A 46 -6.82 13.01 -1.35
CA LEU A 46 -5.80 13.46 -2.30
C LEU A 46 -5.56 12.46 -3.43
N SER A 47 -5.73 11.16 -3.18
CA SER A 47 -5.63 10.12 -4.21
C SER A 47 -6.87 10.06 -5.11
N GLY A 48 -7.97 10.70 -4.72
CA GLY A 48 -9.26 10.61 -5.42
C GLY A 48 -10.02 9.31 -5.13
N TYR A 49 -9.63 8.53 -4.13
CA TYR A 49 -10.38 7.36 -3.67
C TYR A 49 -11.55 7.80 -2.81
N CYS A 50 -12.58 8.38 -3.43
CA CYS A 50 -13.70 9.04 -2.79
C CYS A 50 -15.02 8.30 -3.08
N SER A 51 -15.93 8.26 -2.10
CA SER A 51 -17.19 7.51 -2.18
C SER A 51 -18.19 8.06 -3.21
N ASP A 52 -17.99 9.29 -3.71
CA ASP A 52 -18.74 9.86 -4.83
C ASP A 52 -18.31 9.33 -6.21
N LYS A 53 -17.22 8.58 -6.27
CA LYS A 53 -16.72 7.90 -7.46
C LYS A 53 -17.21 6.47 -7.52
N ASN A 54 -17.18 5.88 -8.72
CA ASN A 54 -17.43 4.45 -8.87
C ASN A 54 -16.21 3.64 -8.44
N LEU A 55 -16.14 3.28 -7.15
CA LEU A 55 -15.07 2.46 -6.61
C LEU A 55 -15.29 0.96 -6.86
N VAL A 56 -16.52 0.54 -7.17
CA VAL A 56 -16.87 -0.87 -7.37
C VAL A 56 -16.17 -1.46 -8.60
N ASP A 57 -16.03 -0.67 -9.66
CA ASP A 57 -15.39 -1.09 -10.92
C ASP A 57 -13.89 -0.76 -10.97
N THR A 58 -13.30 -0.31 -9.86
CA THR A 58 -11.87 -0.07 -9.72
C THR A 58 -11.22 -1.13 -8.85
N LEU A 59 -9.92 -1.25 -8.93
CA LEU A 59 -9.12 -2.02 -7.97
C LEU A 59 -8.23 -1.09 -7.16
N ALA A 60 -8.40 -1.11 -5.85
CA ALA A 60 -7.49 -0.49 -4.90
C ALA A 60 -6.61 -1.55 -4.22
N ILE A 61 -5.34 -1.23 -4.00
CA ILE A 61 -4.39 -2.09 -3.27
C ILE A 61 -3.81 -1.34 -2.09
N GLU A 62 -3.87 -1.96 -0.92
CA GLU A 62 -3.10 -1.59 0.26
C GLU A 62 -1.93 -2.57 0.41
N PRO A 63 -0.68 -2.13 0.20
CA PRO A 63 0.45 -3.07 0.11
C PRO A 63 1.00 -3.55 1.46
N ALA A 64 0.61 -2.91 2.57
CA ALA A 64 1.05 -3.26 3.93
C ALA A 64 -0.04 -2.87 4.95
N ALA A 65 -1.05 -3.73 5.08
CA ALA A 65 -2.29 -3.39 5.79
C ALA A 65 -2.11 -3.24 7.31
N GLY A 66 -1.10 -3.88 7.91
CA GLY A 66 -0.96 -3.91 9.35
C GLY A 66 -2.26 -4.37 10.02
N ASP A 67 -2.66 -3.67 11.05
CA ASP A 67 -3.92 -3.93 11.78
C ASP A 67 -5.14 -3.29 11.09
N GLY A 68 -5.01 -2.77 9.86
CA GLY A 68 -6.12 -2.25 9.06
C GLY A 68 -6.39 -0.75 9.14
N ALA A 69 -5.39 0.06 9.50
CA ALA A 69 -5.55 1.51 9.64
C ALA A 69 -6.02 2.21 8.35
N PHE A 70 -5.49 1.82 7.20
CA PHE A 70 -5.95 2.27 5.88
C PHE A 70 -7.14 1.45 5.39
N LEU A 71 -7.10 0.13 5.60
CA LEU A 71 -8.12 -0.80 5.13
C LEU A 71 -9.52 -0.41 5.61
N GLY A 72 -9.67 -0.04 6.88
CA GLY A 72 -10.96 0.37 7.43
C GLY A 72 -11.61 1.51 6.65
N PRO A 73 -11.00 2.71 6.57
CA PRO A 73 -11.52 3.82 5.78
C PRO A 73 -11.70 3.50 4.28
N MET A 74 -10.82 2.69 3.68
CA MET A 74 -10.99 2.25 2.29
C MET A 74 -12.27 1.42 2.11
N ILE A 75 -12.55 0.50 3.02
CA ILE A 75 -13.79 -0.29 3.00
C ILE A 75 -15.01 0.61 3.21
N GLU A 76 -14.96 1.56 4.16
CA GLU A 76 -16.06 2.49 4.41
C GLU A 76 -16.44 3.26 3.13
N ARG A 77 -15.45 3.80 2.40
CA ARG A 77 -15.64 4.52 1.14
C ARG A 77 -16.15 3.61 0.02
N LEU A 78 -15.63 2.39 -0.09
CA LEU A 78 -16.08 1.41 -1.09
C LEU A 78 -17.55 1.02 -0.87
N VAL A 79 -17.93 0.73 0.38
CA VAL A 79 -19.31 0.36 0.74
C VAL A 79 -20.28 1.53 0.48
N GLU A 80 -19.87 2.75 0.81
CA GLU A 80 -20.67 3.95 0.53
C GLU A 80 -20.82 4.17 -0.98
N SER A 81 -19.73 4.05 -1.76
CA SER A 81 -19.77 4.11 -3.21
C SER A 81 -20.71 3.05 -3.81
N CYS A 82 -20.63 1.82 -3.33
CA CYS A 82 -21.51 0.72 -3.74
C CYS A 82 -22.98 1.06 -3.48
N GLY A 83 -23.30 1.60 -2.30
CA GLY A 83 -24.63 2.05 -1.92
C GLY A 83 -25.14 3.20 -2.80
N ASN A 84 -24.31 4.22 -3.07
CA ASN A 84 -24.63 5.35 -3.93
C ASN A 84 -24.95 4.91 -5.37
N LEU A 85 -24.31 3.82 -5.84
CA LEU A 85 -24.58 3.24 -7.17
C LEU A 85 -25.75 2.26 -7.17
N GLY A 86 -26.38 1.97 -6.02
CA GLY A 86 -27.45 0.97 -5.91
C GLY A 86 -26.98 -0.46 -6.20
N ARG A 87 -25.69 -0.75 -6.04
CA ARG A 87 -25.09 -2.06 -6.34
C ARG A 87 -25.05 -2.96 -5.10
N SER A 88 -24.89 -4.26 -5.34
CA SER A 88 -24.73 -5.24 -4.26
C SER A 88 -23.29 -5.28 -3.73
N LEU A 89 -23.13 -5.41 -2.42
CA LEU A 89 -21.80 -5.57 -1.80
C LEU A 89 -21.02 -6.77 -2.35
N SER A 90 -21.68 -7.81 -2.84
CA SER A 90 -21.00 -8.95 -3.48
C SER A 90 -20.25 -8.57 -4.75
N GLU A 91 -20.61 -7.46 -5.40
CA GLU A 91 -19.92 -6.97 -6.59
C GLU A 91 -18.56 -6.32 -6.26
N CYS A 92 -18.34 -5.99 -4.98
CA CYS A 92 -17.08 -5.39 -4.51
C CYS A 92 -15.95 -6.40 -4.28
N GLU A 93 -16.17 -7.70 -4.52
CA GLU A 93 -15.17 -8.76 -4.22
C GLU A 93 -13.80 -8.49 -4.85
N HIS A 94 -13.78 -7.91 -6.04
CA HIS A 94 -12.54 -7.63 -6.77
C HIS A 94 -12.08 -6.16 -6.72
N SER A 95 -12.72 -5.34 -5.89
CA SER A 95 -12.44 -3.89 -5.82
C SER A 95 -11.33 -3.52 -4.86
N LEU A 96 -10.91 -4.43 -3.99
CA LEU A 96 -9.92 -4.19 -2.95
C LEU A 96 -9.03 -5.39 -2.74
N ILE A 97 -7.73 -5.14 -2.53
CA ILE A 97 -6.75 -6.13 -2.04
C ILE A 97 -5.88 -5.46 -0.98
N ALA A 98 -5.72 -6.09 0.17
CA ALA A 98 -4.84 -5.65 1.23
C ALA A 98 -3.81 -6.75 1.54
N TYR A 99 -2.54 -6.45 1.36
CA TYR A 99 -1.46 -7.39 1.65
C TYR A 99 -0.96 -7.20 3.07
N GLU A 100 -0.76 -8.29 3.78
CA GLU A 100 -0.12 -8.29 5.10
C GLU A 100 0.74 -9.54 5.25
N LEU A 101 1.99 -9.33 5.69
CA LEU A 101 2.97 -10.40 5.83
C LEU A 101 2.75 -11.19 7.14
N ASP A 102 2.49 -10.47 8.24
CA ASP A 102 2.24 -11.08 9.54
C ASP A 102 0.83 -11.66 9.62
N GLU A 103 0.73 -12.96 9.92
CA GLU A 103 -0.56 -13.65 9.97
C GLU A 103 -1.49 -13.10 11.07
N THR A 104 -0.92 -12.68 12.20
CA THR A 104 -1.70 -12.11 13.31
C THR A 104 -2.32 -10.78 12.92
N SER A 105 -1.56 -9.89 12.30
CA SER A 105 -2.04 -8.62 11.78
C SER A 105 -3.04 -8.82 10.64
N ALA A 106 -2.80 -9.77 9.73
CA ALA A 106 -3.76 -10.14 8.69
C ALA A 106 -5.10 -10.62 9.26
N ALA A 107 -5.06 -11.43 10.34
CA ALA A 107 -6.28 -11.87 11.03
C ALA A 107 -7.04 -10.68 11.66
N ARG A 108 -6.33 -9.72 12.28
CA ARG A 108 -6.94 -8.49 12.81
C ARG A 108 -7.54 -7.63 11.70
N ALA A 109 -6.83 -7.45 10.60
CA ALA A 109 -7.33 -6.72 9.43
C ALA A 109 -8.61 -7.34 8.86
N ARG A 110 -8.69 -8.69 8.78
CA ARG A 110 -9.92 -9.40 8.40
C ARG A 110 -11.06 -9.15 9.38
N ALA A 111 -10.78 -9.17 10.69
CA ALA A 111 -11.78 -8.90 11.71
C ALA A 111 -12.32 -7.46 11.62
N VAL A 112 -11.45 -6.48 11.36
CA VAL A 112 -11.84 -5.08 11.09
C VAL A 112 -12.75 -5.01 9.87
N ALA A 113 -12.37 -5.63 8.75
CA ALA A 113 -13.16 -5.66 7.54
C ALA A 113 -14.56 -6.27 7.77
N GLN A 114 -14.64 -7.42 8.43
CA GLN A 114 -15.91 -8.05 8.77
C GLN A 114 -16.80 -7.16 9.64
N THR A 115 -16.21 -6.53 10.66
CA THR A 115 -16.95 -5.65 11.58
C THR A 115 -17.56 -4.46 10.83
N ILE A 116 -16.79 -3.79 9.96
CA ILE A 116 -17.27 -2.67 9.17
C ILE A 116 -18.41 -3.11 8.25
N LEU A 117 -18.24 -4.22 7.53
CA LEU A 117 -19.25 -4.75 6.62
C LEU A 117 -20.54 -5.11 7.34
N MET A 118 -20.48 -5.76 8.50
CA MET A 118 -21.65 -6.09 9.31
C MET A 118 -22.34 -4.82 9.83
N ASN A 119 -21.59 -3.82 10.29
CA ASN A 119 -22.14 -2.54 10.73
C ASN A 119 -22.85 -1.77 9.58
N ARG A 120 -22.48 -2.05 8.34
CA ARG A 120 -23.10 -1.52 7.11
C ARG A 120 -24.20 -2.44 6.55
N GLY A 121 -24.65 -3.45 7.33
CA GLY A 121 -25.79 -4.30 7.01
C GLY A 121 -25.47 -5.56 6.19
N ALA A 122 -24.21 -5.87 5.95
CA ALA A 122 -23.85 -7.14 5.31
C ALA A 122 -24.19 -8.34 6.21
N LYS A 123 -24.68 -9.43 5.61
CA LYS A 123 -24.82 -10.71 6.34
C LYS A 123 -23.42 -11.24 6.71
N HIS A 124 -23.30 -11.88 7.85
CA HIS A 124 -22.05 -12.43 8.37
C HIS A 124 -21.28 -13.28 7.33
N THR A 125 -22.00 -14.10 6.56
CA THR A 125 -21.39 -14.96 5.51
C THR A 125 -20.74 -14.14 4.41
N LEU A 126 -21.41 -13.08 3.92
CA LEU A 126 -20.86 -12.19 2.90
C LEU A 126 -19.71 -11.35 3.46
N ALA A 127 -19.86 -10.82 4.68
CA ALA A 127 -18.81 -10.06 5.34
C ALA A 127 -17.52 -10.88 5.50
N LYS A 128 -17.66 -12.15 5.90
CA LYS A 128 -16.54 -13.09 6.02
C LYS A 128 -15.90 -13.36 4.65
N GLN A 129 -16.72 -13.67 3.63
CA GLN A 129 -16.24 -13.94 2.28
C GLN A 129 -15.43 -12.76 1.72
N LEU A 130 -15.96 -11.53 1.82
CA LEU A 130 -15.29 -10.33 1.32
C LEU A 130 -13.99 -10.04 2.09
N ALA A 131 -13.99 -10.16 3.41
CA ALA A 131 -12.79 -9.95 4.22
C ALA A 131 -11.69 -10.97 3.89
N GLU A 132 -12.04 -12.23 3.64
CA GLU A 132 -11.10 -13.27 3.20
C GLU A 132 -10.59 -13.03 1.77
N ALA A 133 -11.43 -12.51 0.87
CA ALA A 133 -11.03 -12.15 -0.48
C ALA A 133 -10.10 -10.94 -0.52
N TRP A 134 -10.36 -9.93 0.32
CA TRP A 134 -9.62 -8.68 0.32
C TRP A 134 -8.29 -8.75 1.07
N VAL A 135 -8.22 -9.45 2.21
CA VAL A 135 -7.00 -9.49 3.04
C VAL A 135 -6.18 -10.75 2.74
N VAL A 136 -5.08 -10.54 2.04
CA VAL A 136 -4.17 -11.58 1.58
C VAL A 136 -2.94 -11.63 2.49
N ASN A 137 -2.79 -12.73 3.25
CA ASN A 137 -1.58 -12.94 4.03
C ASN A 137 -0.44 -13.39 3.12
N ARG A 138 0.32 -12.44 2.63
CA ARG A 138 1.44 -12.66 1.69
C ARG A 138 2.35 -11.44 1.65
N ASP A 139 3.60 -11.70 1.33
CA ASP A 139 4.56 -10.65 0.98
C ASP A 139 4.15 -9.94 -0.32
N TYR A 140 3.83 -8.66 -0.22
CA TYR A 140 3.48 -7.81 -1.37
C TYR A 140 4.60 -7.74 -2.40
N LEU A 141 5.85 -7.63 -1.96
CA LEU A 141 7.00 -7.53 -2.86
C LEU A 141 7.27 -8.80 -3.66
N LEU A 142 6.79 -9.94 -3.18
CA LEU A 142 6.91 -11.24 -3.86
C LEU A 142 5.58 -11.73 -4.47
N ALA A 143 4.51 -10.94 -4.34
CA ALA A 143 3.23 -11.25 -4.94
C ALA A 143 3.30 -11.19 -6.48
N PRO A 144 2.48 -11.97 -7.21
CA PRO A 144 2.42 -11.89 -8.67
C PRO A 144 1.94 -10.51 -9.13
N ASN A 145 2.74 -9.80 -9.91
CA ASN A 145 2.42 -8.48 -10.49
C ASN A 145 1.55 -8.56 -11.75
N SER A 146 0.65 -9.54 -11.84
CA SER A 146 -0.21 -9.72 -13.00
C SER A 146 -1.44 -8.80 -12.99
N THR A 147 -1.88 -8.37 -11.82
CA THR A 147 -3.06 -7.51 -11.66
C THR A 147 -2.66 -6.05 -11.63
N ARG A 148 -3.34 -5.21 -12.42
CA ARG A 148 -3.13 -3.76 -12.47
C ARG A 148 -4.17 -3.05 -11.63
N ALA A 149 -3.73 -2.08 -10.82
CA ALA A 149 -4.57 -1.34 -9.91
C ALA A 149 -4.84 0.11 -10.37
N ASP A 150 -6.02 0.60 -10.04
CA ASP A 150 -6.39 2.01 -10.20
C ASP A 150 -5.80 2.85 -9.08
N PHE A 151 -5.75 2.28 -7.86
CA PHE A 151 -5.21 2.93 -6.68
C PHE A 151 -4.26 1.99 -5.93
N ILE A 152 -3.12 2.52 -5.48
CA ILE A 152 -2.25 1.84 -4.51
C ILE A 152 -1.95 2.83 -3.40
N ILE A 153 -2.52 2.58 -2.22
CA ILE A 153 -2.57 3.56 -1.13
C ILE A 153 -2.11 2.88 0.16
N GLY A 154 -1.28 3.55 0.95
CA GLY A 154 -0.87 3.00 2.23
C GLY A 154 0.34 3.67 2.86
N ASN A 155 0.80 3.04 3.93
CA ASN A 155 2.01 3.39 4.67
C ASN A 155 3.00 2.21 4.59
N PRO A 156 3.93 2.17 3.63
CA PRO A 156 4.88 1.07 3.51
C PRO A 156 5.84 1.04 4.73
N PRO A 157 6.34 -0.15 5.11
CA PRO A 157 7.15 -0.32 6.31
C PRO A 157 8.50 0.40 6.25
N TYR A 158 8.89 1.03 7.38
CA TYR A 158 10.18 1.74 7.55
C TYR A 158 11.24 0.80 8.11
N ILE A 159 11.62 -0.21 7.35
CA ILE A 159 12.62 -1.21 7.73
C ILE A 159 13.87 -0.96 6.90
N ARG A 160 15.03 -0.91 7.55
CA ARG A 160 16.30 -0.83 6.85
C ARG A 160 16.63 -2.20 6.24
N LEU A 161 17.21 -2.19 5.06
CA LEU A 161 17.59 -3.43 4.39
C LEU A 161 18.56 -4.30 5.24
N GLU A 162 19.37 -3.65 6.10
CA GLU A 162 20.29 -4.31 7.02
C GLU A 162 19.58 -5.06 8.17
N GLU A 163 18.31 -4.76 8.43
CA GLU A 163 17.47 -5.41 9.46
C GLU A 163 16.72 -6.62 8.90
N ILE A 164 16.79 -6.84 7.59
CA ILE A 164 16.13 -7.94 6.89
C ILE A 164 17.14 -9.09 6.72
N PRO A 165 16.74 -10.36 6.88
CA PRO A 165 17.60 -11.50 6.60
C PRO A 165 18.25 -11.38 5.21
N GLU A 166 19.56 -11.66 5.11
CA GLU A 166 20.33 -11.42 3.89
C GLU A 166 19.78 -12.15 2.67
N GLU A 167 19.23 -13.34 2.86
CA GLU A 167 18.57 -14.12 1.80
C GLU A 167 17.39 -13.37 1.22
N THR A 168 16.50 -12.84 2.08
CA THR A 168 15.32 -12.05 1.70
C THR A 168 15.74 -10.72 1.06
N ALA A 169 16.72 -10.02 1.65
CA ALA A 169 17.27 -8.79 1.11
C ALA A 169 17.83 -8.99 -0.31
N THR A 170 18.49 -10.12 -0.56
CA THR A 170 19.02 -10.49 -1.88
C THR A 170 17.89 -10.72 -2.88
N VAL A 171 16.80 -11.38 -2.48
CA VAL A 171 15.63 -11.58 -3.33
C VAL A 171 15.01 -10.24 -3.73
N TYR A 172 14.82 -9.32 -2.77
CA TYR A 172 14.27 -8.00 -3.05
C TYR A 172 15.18 -7.17 -3.97
N ARG A 173 16.49 -7.16 -3.74
CA ARG A 173 17.46 -6.47 -4.61
C ARG A 173 17.43 -7.00 -6.05
N ASN A 174 17.25 -8.30 -6.22
CA ASN A 174 17.16 -8.91 -7.54
C ASN A 174 15.82 -8.57 -8.25
N ALA A 175 14.74 -8.40 -7.48
CA ALA A 175 13.43 -8.08 -8.01
C ALA A 175 13.27 -6.58 -8.32
N TYR A 176 13.88 -5.71 -7.49
CA TYR A 176 13.70 -4.26 -7.53
C TYR A 176 15.01 -3.51 -7.72
N PRO A 177 15.36 -3.12 -8.96
CA PRO A 177 16.58 -2.38 -9.28
C PRO A 177 16.75 -1.05 -8.53
N THR A 178 15.68 -0.44 -8.02
CA THR A 178 15.77 0.77 -7.19
C THR A 178 16.38 0.53 -5.80
N MET A 179 16.41 -0.74 -5.34
CA MET A 179 16.97 -1.12 -4.05
C MET A 179 18.50 -1.18 -4.10
N ARG A 180 19.14 -0.01 -4.20
CA ARG A 180 20.61 0.10 -4.23
C ARG A 180 21.18 0.62 -2.91
N GLY A 181 22.37 0.14 -2.58
CA GLY A 181 23.10 0.57 -1.37
C GLY A 181 22.33 0.22 -0.09
N ARG A 182 22.20 1.19 0.80
CA ARG A 182 21.47 1.08 2.08
C ARG A 182 20.03 1.62 1.94
N ALA A 183 19.30 1.15 0.92
CA ALA A 183 17.92 1.57 0.71
C ALA A 183 17.03 1.01 1.82
N ASP A 184 16.07 1.82 2.26
CA ASP A 184 14.99 1.36 3.13
C ASP A 184 13.97 0.56 2.30
N LEU A 185 13.25 -0.37 2.95
CA LEU A 185 12.34 -1.30 2.28
C LEU A 185 11.22 -0.59 1.50
N TYR A 186 10.74 0.56 1.99
CA TYR A 186 9.70 1.34 1.30
C TYR A 186 10.08 1.75 -0.14
N VAL A 187 11.37 1.78 -0.48
CA VAL A 187 11.82 2.05 -1.86
C VAL A 187 11.36 0.93 -2.82
N ALA A 188 11.45 -0.33 -2.39
CA ALA A 188 10.92 -1.46 -3.15
C ALA A 188 9.39 -1.41 -3.26
N PHE A 189 8.71 -1.02 -2.18
CA PHE A 189 7.26 -0.83 -2.21
C PHE A 189 6.83 0.23 -3.23
N PHE A 190 7.57 1.35 -3.32
CA PHE A 190 7.32 2.34 -4.37
C PHE A 190 7.48 1.76 -5.76
N GLU A 191 8.61 1.10 -6.04
CA GLU A 191 8.83 0.51 -7.36
C GLU A 191 7.77 -0.54 -7.70
N ALA A 192 7.43 -1.42 -6.74
CA ALA A 192 6.38 -2.41 -6.92
C ALA A 192 5.02 -1.78 -7.21
N ALA A 193 4.64 -0.77 -6.41
CA ALA A 193 3.39 -0.04 -6.59
C ALA A 193 3.33 0.65 -7.95
N LEU A 194 4.35 1.42 -8.30
CA LEU A 194 4.40 2.12 -9.58
C LEU A 194 4.28 1.16 -10.77
N ARG A 195 4.99 0.04 -10.74
CA ARG A 195 4.91 -0.98 -11.79
C ARG A 195 3.55 -1.65 -11.88
N GLN A 196 2.76 -1.65 -10.80
CA GLN A 196 1.44 -2.30 -10.72
C GLN A 196 0.28 -1.35 -11.05
N LEU A 197 0.53 -0.06 -11.25
CA LEU A 197 -0.52 0.87 -11.66
C LEU A 197 -1.06 0.58 -13.06
N LYS A 198 -2.36 0.80 -13.23
CA LYS A 198 -2.96 1.02 -14.55
C LYS A 198 -2.50 2.35 -15.13
N HIS A 199 -2.75 2.54 -16.42
CA HIS A 199 -2.63 3.88 -17.02
C HIS A 199 -3.63 4.82 -16.32
N TYR A 200 -3.18 5.99 -15.88
CA TYR A 200 -3.90 6.93 -15.01
C TYR A 200 -4.18 6.42 -13.58
N GLY A 201 -3.61 5.28 -13.18
CA GLY A 201 -3.69 4.84 -11.78
C GLY A 201 -2.88 5.74 -10.86
N VAL A 202 -3.27 5.78 -9.59
CA VAL A 202 -2.68 6.64 -8.57
C VAL A 202 -1.99 5.83 -7.49
N CYS A 203 -0.73 6.16 -7.19
CA CYS A 203 -0.03 5.69 -6.00
C CYS A 203 0.02 6.82 -4.97
N ALA A 204 -0.48 6.57 -3.77
CA ALA A 204 -0.48 7.54 -2.68
C ALA A 204 0.11 6.91 -1.41
N PHE A 205 1.34 7.27 -1.07
CA PHE A 205 2.04 6.75 0.10
C PHE A 205 2.39 7.86 1.09
N ILE A 206 2.24 7.54 2.37
CA ILE A 206 2.94 8.26 3.42
C ILE A 206 4.24 7.52 3.71
N CYS A 207 5.38 8.18 3.63
CA CYS A 207 6.68 7.55 3.83
C CYS A 207 7.75 8.55 4.28
N ALA A 208 8.91 8.02 4.71
CA ALA A 208 10.08 8.85 4.97
C ALA A 208 10.56 9.54 3.68
N ASP A 209 11.01 10.79 3.79
CA ASP A 209 11.43 11.62 2.64
C ASP A 209 12.92 11.46 2.27
N ARG A 210 13.67 10.65 2.99
CA ARG A 210 15.12 10.47 2.82
C ARG A 210 15.51 10.07 1.39
N TRP A 211 14.69 9.27 0.72
CA TRP A 211 14.94 8.87 -0.68
C TRP A 211 14.99 10.05 -1.64
N MET A 212 14.37 11.18 -1.31
CA MET A 212 14.39 12.39 -2.14
C MET A 212 15.76 13.07 -2.15
N ARG A 213 16.55 12.92 -1.09
CA ARG A 213 17.84 13.61 -0.89
C ARG A 213 19.03 12.65 -0.91
N ASN A 214 18.87 11.46 -0.36
CA ASN A 214 19.97 10.51 -0.21
C ASN A 214 20.32 9.80 -1.52
N GLN A 215 21.57 9.35 -1.60
CA GLN A 215 22.12 8.67 -2.78
C GLN A 215 21.36 7.38 -3.12
N TYR A 216 20.91 6.62 -2.13
CA TYR A 216 20.15 5.38 -2.38
C TYR A 216 18.82 5.61 -3.10
N GLY A 217 18.22 6.80 -2.99
CA GLY A 217 16.98 7.15 -3.68
C GLY A 217 17.14 7.53 -5.16
N THR A 218 18.37 7.56 -5.69
CA THR A 218 18.66 8.04 -7.06
C THR A 218 17.89 7.26 -8.11
N GLU A 219 17.86 5.93 -8.03
CA GLU A 219 17.16 5.10 -9.03
C GLU A 219 15.64 5.23 -8.93
N LEU A 220 15.10 5.37 -7.70
CA LEU A 220 13.68 5.64 -7.52
C LEU A 220 13.28 7.00 -8.10
N ARG A 221 14.08 8.06 -7.82
CA ARG A 221 13.84 9.39 -8.41
C ARG A 221 13.89 9.34 -9.94
N ARG A 222 14.86 8.60 -10.51
CA ARG A 222 14.95 8.41 -11.97
C ARG A 222 13.71 7.69 -12.52
N LEU A 223 13.28 6.61 -11.88
CA LEU A 223 12.08 5.87 -12.26
C LEU A 223 10.86 6.78 -12.27
N ILE A 224 10.64 7.53 -11.18
CA ILE A 224 9.49 8.45 -11.07
C ILE A 224 9.57 9.52 -12.15
N SER A 225 10.68 10.22 -12.28
CA SER A 225 10.81 11.34 -13.21
C SER A 225 10.77 10.95 -14.70
N SER A 226 11.08 9.69 -15.03
CA SER A 226 11.09 9.22 -16.41
C SER A 226 9.77 8.63 -16.90
N ALA A 227 8.92 8.13 -15.99
CA ALA A 227 7.76 7.32 -16.36
C ALA A 227 6.46 7.68 -15.64
N TYR A 228 6.52 8.57 -14.64
CA TYR A 228 5.36 8.95 -13.83
C TYR A 228 5.33 10.45 -13.59
N SER A 229 4.14 11.00 -13.30
CA SER A 229 4.00 12.38 -12.81
C SER A 229 3.85 12.39 -11.29
N VAL A 230 4.47 13.37 -10.64
CA VAL A 230 4.24 13.66 -9.23
C VAL A 230 3.16 14.72 -9.15
N GLU A 231 1.96 14.31 -8.76
CA GLU A 231 0.81 15.23 -8.65
C GLU A 231 0.90 16.07 -7.39
N MET A 232 1.38 15.47 -6.30
CA MET A 232 1.47 16.16 -5.01
C MET A 232 2.61 15.61 -4.15
N LEU A 233 3.26 16.51 -3.43
CA LEU A 233 4.24 16.21 -2.39
C LEU A 233 3.95 17.07 -1.17
N LEU A 234 3.52 16.43 -0.07
CA LEU A 234 3.25 17.11 1.20
C LEU A 234 4.33 16.77 2.21
N SER A 235 4.97 17.79 2.77
CA SER A 235 5.87 17.63 3.90
C SER A 235 5.09 17.68 5.20
N MET A 236 5.26 16.66 6.04
CA MET A 236 4.54 16.50 7.31
C MET A 236 5.46 16.63 8.52
N HIS A 237 6.53 17.43 8.43
CA HIS A 237 7.55 17.57 9.47
C HIS A 237 7.03 18.03 10.84
N HIS A 238 5.99 18.84 10.84
CA HIS A 238 5.40 19.41 12.06
C HIS A 238 3.99 18.86 12.31
N ALA A 239 3.54 17.91 11.50
CA ALA A 239 2.23 17.29 11.65
C ALA A 239 2.33 16.11 12.61
N ASN A 240 1.45 16.05 13.59
CA ASN A 240 1.30 14.88 14.44
C ASN A 240 0.56 13.77 13.68
N ALA A 241 1.29 13.11 12.79
CA ALA A 241 0.74 12.17 11.79
C ALA A 241 0.58 10.73 12.30
N PHE A 242 1.27 10.39 13.42
CA PHE A 242 1.31 9.04 13.98
C PHE A 242 0.90 9.03 15.45
N ASP A 243 0.43 7.89 15.92
CA ASP A 243 0.03 7.70 17.31
C ASP A 243 1.25 7.58 18.25
N GLU A 244 2.38 7.12 17.74
CA GLU A 244 3.66 7.04 18.45
C GLU A 244 4.69 7.99 17.83
N GLU A 245 5.67 8.44 18.62
CA GLU A 245 6.82 9.16 18.07
C GLU A 245 7.58 8.21 17.14
N VAL A 246 7.46 8.47 15.85
CA VAL A 246 8.28 7.79 14.87
C VAL A 246 9.68 8.38 14.99
N ASP A 247 10.61 7.62 15.54
CA ASP A 247 12.03 7.88 15.38
C ASP A 247 12.39 7.79 13.89
N ALA A 248 11.95 8.79 13.13
CA ALA A 248 12.52 9.09 11.84
C ALA A 248 13.94 9.56 12.14
N TYR A 249 14.85 8.60 12.25
CA TYR A 249 16.23 8.83 12.64
C TYR A 249 16.77 10.10 12.03
N PRO A 250 17.34 11.01 12.85
CA PRO A 250 17.98 12.20 12.32
C PRO A 250 19.03 11.78 11.30
N ALA A 251 19.09 12.50 10.21
CA ALA A 251 20.11 12.36 9.20
C ALA A 251 21.49 12.61 9.80
#